data_2b2d60d0832ca2373353751b230dee9e
#
_entry.id   2b2d60d0832ca2373353751b230dee9e
#
_cell.length_a   1.000
_cell.length_b   1.000
_cell.length_c   1.000
_cell.angle_alpha   90.00
_cell.angle_beta   90.00
_cell.angle_gamma   90.00
#
_symmetry.space_group_name_H-M   'P 1'
#
loop_
_entity.id
_entity.type
_entity.pdbx_description
1 polymer ?
#
loop_
_entity_poly.entity_id
_entity_poly.type
_entity_poly.pdbx_seq_one_letter_code
_entity_poly.pdbx_strand_id
1 'polypeptide(L)'
;MMNHLINRIIHGGLLGLMGVCSLQAQTLFSPDGGMDHFQKTQRLVLDNAKIDVLYRLKYLEDSTKIQDYTEAQTVLRLSDHYALYTEYYKIALDSINDLCAESKKNARRYRTDWEEACKKCCLVMNFRSAINLEKAVATVQRRGIRNYQYEQPLPNFKWNLVEGDTLILDKPCKKAIGSYAGRDYVAWYAESVNMPYGPYLFGGLPGLIMYLHDTHYNWVFTCNGIEKATKLRSMYLYKNFMNLAIDEWGVEVNGKKPEANYPQSPCNMLELQW
;
A
#
# COMPACT_ATOMS: atom_id res chain seq x y z
N MET A 1 40.49 4.86 -16.60
CA MET A 1 39.96 6.06 -15.91
C MET A 1 38.41 6.15 -15.94
N MET A 2 37.72 5.46 -16.82
CA MET A 2 36.24 5.55 -16.99
C MET A 2 35.44 4.68 -16.00
N ASN A 3 36.03 3.60 -15.52
CA ASN A 3 35.33 2.69 -14.55
C ASN A 3 35.23 3.20 -13.11
N HIS A 4 36.00 4.21 -12.73
CA HIS A 4 35.91 4.80 -11.38
C HIS A 4 34.79 5.84 -11.20
N LEU A 5 34.30 6.42 -12.32
CA LEU A 5 33.23 7.42 -12.25
C LEU A 5 31.83 6.77 -12.16
N ILE A 6 31.65 5.64 -12.84
CA ILE A 6 30.36 4.90 -12.84
C ILE A 6 30.08 4.29 -11.45
N ASN A 7 31.09 3.76 -10.79
CA ASN A 7 30.93 3.24 -9.41
C ASN A 7 30.59 4.33 -8.37
N ARG A 8 30.97 5.57 -8.59
CA ARG A 8 30.64 6.68 -7.68
C ARG A 8 29.19 7.15 -7.82
N ILE A 9 28.61 7.02 -9.02
CA ILE A 9 27.21 7.43 -9.26
C ILE A 9 26.24 6.37 -8.72
N ILE A 10 26.55 5.09 -8.89
CA ILE A 10 25.71 3.99 -8.38
C ILE A 10 25.73 3.94 -6.84
N HIS A 11 26.89 4.21 -6.22
CA HIS A 11 27.00 4.29 -4.75
C HIS A 11 26.42 5.61 -4.18
N GLY A 12 26.40 6.68 -4.96
CA GLY A 12 25.81 7.97 -4.56
C GLY A 12 24.30 7.95 -4.49
N GLY A 13 23.62 7.24 -5.40
CA GLY A 13 22.16 7.13 -5.42
C GLY A 13 21.62 6.23 -4.28
N LEU A 14 22.30 5.10 -4.01
CA LEU A 14 21.90 4.19 -2.92
C LEU A 14 22.23 4.77 -1.54
N LEU A 15 23.36 5.50 -1.41
CA LEU A 15 23.73 6.24 -0.21
C LEU A 15 22.80 7.44 0.03
N GLY A 16 22.26 8.06 -1.02
CA GLY A 16 21.30 9.16 -0.89
C GLY A 16 19.96 8.73 -0.28
N LEU A 17 19.41 7.57 -0.67
CA LEU A 17 18.17 7.04 -0.10
C LEU A 17 18.38 6.46 1.32
N MET A 18 19.48 5.77 1.58
CA MET A 18 19.86 5.37 2.94
C MET A 18 20.23 6.57 3.81
N GLY A 19 20.81 7.62 3.21
CA GLY A 19 21.14 8.85 3.89
C GLY A 19 19.91 9.65 4.36
N VAL A 20 18.83 9.66 3.59
CA VAL A 20 17.57 10.34 3.98
C VAL A 20 16.90 9.62 5.16
N CYS A 21 16.85 8.28 5.15
CA CYS A 21 16.36 7.54 6.32
C CYS A 21 17.27 7.69 7.54
N SER A 22 18.59 7.66 7.35
CA SER A 22 19.54 7.82 8.45
C SER A 22 19.63 9.27 8.94
N LEU A 23 19.48 10.27 8.06
CA LEU A 23 19.40 11.68 8.46
C LEU A 23 18.11 11.97 9.24
N GLN A 24 16.97 11.43 8.79
CA GLN A 24 15.72 11.54 9.55
C GLN A 24 15.81 10.80 10.90
N ALA A 25 16.48 9.63 10.94
CA ALA A 25 16.73 8.94 12.18
C ALA A 25 17.64 9.75 13.12
N GLN A 26 18.69 10.40 12.60
CA GLN A 26 19.60 11.23 13.40
C GLN A 26 18.95 12.52 13.90
N THR A 27 18.01 13.09 13.15
CA THR A 27 17.25 14.28 13.61
C THR A 27 16.12 13.93 14.56
N LEU A 28 15.60 12.70 14.50
CA LEU A 28 14.53 12.22 15.38
C LEU A 28 15.05 11.69 16.73
N PHE A 29 16.30 11.24 16.80
CA PHE A 29 16.94 10.77 18.02
C PHE A 29 18.07 11.73 18.41
N SER A 30 17.80 12.62 19.38
CA SER A 30 18.85 13.50 19.90
C SER A 30 19.96 12.70 20.59
N PRO A 31 21.22 13.22 20.69
CA PRO A 31 22.36 12.54 21.31
C PRO A 31 22.12 12.14 22.78
N ASP A 32 21.28 12.87 23.49
CA ASP A 32 20.85 12.60 24.86
C ASP A 32 19.69 11.61 24.97
N GLY A 33 19.21 11.07 23.84
CA GLY A 33 18.12 10.10 23.78
C GLY A 33 16.72 10.71 23.91
N GLY A 34 16.62 12.03 23.92
CA GLY A 34 15.35 12.74 23.86
C GLY A 34 14.73 12.65 22.47
N MET A 35 13.42 12.64 22.40
CA MET A 35 12.65 12.53 21.16
C MET A 35 11.54 13.56 21.17
N ASP A 36 11.90 14.77 20.86
CA ASP A 36 10.97 15.90 20.92
C ASP A 36 10.01 15.93 19.71
N HIS A 37 10.20 15.04 18.71
CA HIS A 37 9.50 15.14 17.43
C HIS A 37 8.56 13.99 17.09
N PHE A 38 8.52 12.90 17.89
CA PHE A 38 7.54 11.85 17.65
C PHE A 38 6.15 12.26 18.12
N GLN A 39 5.23 12.27 17.19
CA GLN A 39 3.81 12.49 17.47
C GLN A 39 3.04 11.18 17.29
N LYS A 40 2.04 10.99 18.17
CA LYS A 40 1.11 9.86 17.98
C LYS A 40 0.42 9.95 16.63
N THR A 41 0.34 8.82 15.97
CA THR A 41 -0.40 8.69 14.71
C THR A 41 -1.86 9.02 14.94
N GLN A 42 -2.35 10.07 14.28
CA GLN A 42 -3.76 10.45 14.34
C GLN A 42 -4.59 9.50 13.48
N ARG A 43 -5.43 8.68 14.14
CA ARG A 43 -6.20 7.59 13.52
C ARG A 43 -7.70 7.81 13.65
N LEU A 44 -8.41 7.54 12.55
CA LEU A 44 -9.83 7.24 12.55
C LEU A 44 -9.96 5.71 12.55
N VAL A 45 -10.26 5.13 13.70
CA VAL A 45 -10.48 3.68 13.83
C VAL A 45 -11.81 3.33 13.17
N LEU A 46 -11.78 2.36 12.25
CA LEU A 46 -12.94 1.88 11.53
C LEU A 46 -13.52 0.63 12.20
N ASP A 47 -12.65 -0.35 12.49
CA ASP A 47 -13.03 -1.65 13.03
C ASP A 47 -11.77 -2.41 13.53
N ASN A 48 -11.94 -3.67 13.93
CA ASN A 48 -10.87 -4.60 14.23
C ASN A 48 -10.90 -5.78 13.26
N ALA A 49 -9.75 -6.09 12.68
CA ALA A 49 -9.63 -7.19 11.73
C ALA A 49 -9.88 -8.55 12.41
N LYS A 50 -10.56 -9.43 11.69
CA LYS A 50 -10.72 -10.87 12.01
C LYS A 50 -9.73 -11.73 11.24
N ILE A 51 -9.38 -11.29 10.04
CA ILE A 51 -8.49 -11.99 9.11
C ILE A 51 -7.54 -10.98 8.49
N ASP A 52 -6.27 -11.36 8.41
CA ASP A 52 -5.25 -10.70 7.60
C ASP A 52 -4.89 -11.60 6.42
N VAL A 53 -4.96 -11.07 5.21
CA VAL A 53 -4.44 -11.71 4.00
C VAL A 53 -3.19 -10.96 3.59
N LEU A 54 -2.07 -11.65 3.58
CA LEU A 54 -0.76 -11.08 3.27
C LEU A 54 -0.47 -11.21 1.78
N TYR A 55 0.01 -10.14 1.16
CA TYR A 55 0.43 -10.14 -0.23
C TYR A 55 1.84 -9.59 -0.39
N ARG A 56 2.66 -10.26 -1.17
CA ARG A 56 3.84 -9.66 -1.76
C ARG A 56 3.41 -8.90 -3.00
N LEU A 57 3.64 -7.61 -2.99
CA LEU A 57 3.46 -6.73 -4.14
C LEU A 57 4.82 -6.55 -4.83
N LYS A 58 4.86 -6.74 -6.15
CA LYS A 58 5.93 -6.28 -7.03
C LYS A 58 5.34 -5.28 -8.00
N TYR A 59 5.98 -4.14 -8.17
CA TYR A 59 5.51 -3.16 -9.15
C TYR A 59 6.67 -2.38 -9.76
N LEU A 60 6.46 -1.91 -10.97
CA LEU A 60 7.36 -0.99 -11.66
C LEU A 60 6.90 0.43 -11.39
N GLU A 61 7.77 1.26 -10.83
CA GLU A 61 7.51 2.69 -10.68
C GLU A 61 7.49 3.41 -12.04
N ASP A 62 8.33 2.93 -12.94
CA ASP A 62 8.47 3.40 -14.30
C ASP A 62 8.29 2.21 -15.26
N SER A 63 7.18 2.20 -16.02
CA SER A 63 6.85 1.11 -16.94
C SER A 63 7.85 0.93 -18.09
N THR A 64 8.75 1.88 -18.31
CA THR A 64 9.83 1.77 -19.31
C THR A 64 11.02 0.97 -18.79
N LYS A 65 11.14 0.77 -17.47
CA LYS A 65 12.23 0.06 -16.81
C LYS A 65 11.81 -1.36 -16.41
N ILE A 66 11.68 -2.23 -17.38
CA ILE A 66 11.04 -3.56 -17.28
C ILE A 66 11.64 -4.50 -16.22
N GLN A 67 12.79 -4.22 -15.63
CA GLN A 67 13.44 -5.08 -14.63
C GLN A 67 13.64 -4.42 -13.26
N ASP A 68 13.25 -3.17 -13.11
CA ASP A 68 13.48 -2.39 -11.90
C ASP A 68 12.24 -2.47 -10.98
N TYR A 69 11.93 -3.68 -10.51
CA TYR A 69 10.79 -3.91 -9.62
C TYR A 69 11.06 -3.41 -8.20
N THR A 70 10.14 -2.62 -7.71
CA THR A 70 10.01 -2.35 -6.28
C THR A 70 9.13 -3.41 -5.63
N GLU A 71 9.56 -3.92 -4.47
CA GLU A 71 8.79 -4.91 -3.71
C GLU A 71 8.25 -4.31 -2.40
N ALA A 72 7.04 -4.69 -2.04
CA ALA A 72 6.41 -4.34 -0.77
C ALA A 72 5.68 -5.55 -0.18
N GLN A 73 5.71 -5.68 1.14
CA GLN A 73 4.80 -6.57 1.86
C GLN A 73 3.55 -5.79 2.21
N THR A 74 2.40 -6.27 1.75
CA THR A 74 1.11 -5.62 1.97
C THR A 74 0.16 -6.54 2.72
N VAL A 75 -0.89 -5.97 3.27
CA VAL A 75 -1.93 -6.70 3.99
C VAL A 75 -3.31 -6.19 3.63
N LEU A 76 -4.21 -7.12 3.38
CA LEU A 76 -5.65 -6.89 3.34
C LEU A 76 -6.22 -7.37 4.67
N ARG A 77 -6.71 -6.45 5.49
CA ARG A 77 -7.41 -6.71 6.74
C ARG A 77 -8.90 -6.78 6.50
N LEU A 78 -9.54 -7.83 6.98
CA LEU A 78 -10.97 -8.07 6.82
C LEU A 78 -11.65 -8.13 8.17
N SER A 79 -12.76 -7.40 8.29
CA SER A 79 -13.76 -7.51 9.36
C SER A 79 -15.13 -7.80 8.77
N ASP A 80 -16.20 -7.75 9.58
CA ASP A 80 -17.56 -7.90 9.06
C ASP A 80 -18.03 -6.66 8.28
N HIS A 81 -17.46 -5.48 8.57
CA HIS A 81 -17.94 -4.20 8.04
C HIS A 81 -16.96 -3.52 7.10
N TYR A 82 -15.67 -3.89 7.17
CA TYR A 82 -14.62 -3.23 6.40
C TYR A 82 -13.60 -4.19 5.81
N ALA A 83 -13.07 -3.82 4.64
CA ALA A 83 -11.84 -4.36 4.08
C ALA A 83 -10.81 -3.23 3.97
N LEU A 84 -9.64 -3.37 4.59
CA LEU A 84 -8.57 -2.37 4.60
C LEU A 84 -7.31 -2.94 3.96
N TYR A 85 -6.83 -2.33 2.89
CA TYR A 85 -5.57 -2.68 2.25
C TYR A 85 -4.51 -1.62 2.49
N THR A 86 -3.30 -2.06 2.90
CA THR A 86 -2.19 -1.15 3.20
C THR A 86 -0.85 -1.88 3.15
N GLU A 87 0.23 -1.12 3.18
CA GLU A 87 1.58 -1.66 3.35
C GLU A 87 1.76 -2.17 4.79
N TYR A 88 2.31 -3.39 4.93
CA TYR A 88 2.38 -4.12 6.21
C TYR A 88 3.30 -3.44 7.22
N TYR A 89 4.53 -3.11 6.81
CA TYR A 89 5.52 -2.51 7.72
C TYR A 89 5.19 -1.08 8.11
N LYS A 90 4.31 -0.40 7.34
CA LYS A 90 3.79 0.91 7.72
C LYS A 90 2.94 0.86 9.00
N ILE A 91 2.22 -0.24 9.20
CA ILE A 91 1.47 -0.46 10.45
C ILE A 91 2.45 -0.63 11.63
N ALA A 92 3.55 -1.35 11.43
CA ALA A 92 4.59 -1.51 12.43
C ALA A 92 5.24 -0.16 12.79
N LEU A 93 5.60 0.64 11.78
CA LEU A 93 6.12 1.99 11.96
C LEU A 93 5.18 2.89 12.75
N ASP A 94 3.87 2.88 12.40
CA ASP A 94 2.87 3.67 13.12
C ASP A 94 2.79 3.27 14.60
N SER A 95 2.90 1.96 14.89
CA SER A 95 2.90 1.45 16.27
C SER A 95 4.17 1.85 17.03
N ILE A 96 5.33 1.75 16.40
CA ILE A 96 6.60 2.15 17.00
C ILE A 96 6.63 3.66 17.23
N ASN A 97 6.14 4.46 16.29
CA ASN A 97 6.02 5.92 16.45
C ASN A 97 5.16 6.28 17.66
N ASP A 98 4.05 5.57 17.88
CA ASP A 98 3.19 5.80 19.04
C ASP A 98 3.92 5.47 20.36
N LEU A 99 4.63 4.32 20.41
CA LEU A 99 5.45 3.94 21.56
C LEU A 99 6.54 4.98 21.84
N CYS A 100 7.19 5.49 20.81
CA CYS A 100 8.17 6.55 20.92
C CYS A 100 7.54 7.84 21.47
N ALA A 101 6.40 8.25 20.94
CA ALA A 101 5.68 9.44 21.39
C ALA A 101 5.21 9.34 22.86
N GLU A 102 4.82 8.15 23.30
CA GLU A 102 4.43 7.89 24.69
C GLU A 102 5.63 7.88 25.65
N SER A 103 6.74 7.34 25.20
CA SER A 103 7.91 7.05 26.06
C SER A 103 8.86 8.22 26.19
N LYS A 104 8.73 9.29 25.41
CA LYS A 104 9.58 10.51 25.41
C LYS A 104 11.06 10.27 25.77
N LYS A 105 11.43 10.26 27.06
CA LYS A 105 12.79 10.08 27.55
C LYS A 105 13.39 8.69 27.27
N ASN A 106 12.57 7.65 27.03
CA ASN A 106 13.02 6.26 26.81
C ASN A 106 12.83 5.79 25.36
N ALA A 107 12.53 6.68 24.44
CA ALA A 107 12.28 6.35 23.05
C ALA A 107 13.49 5.70 22.36
N ARG A 108 14.72 5.97 22.87
CA ARG A 108 15.97 5.37 22.34
C ARG A 108 15.95 3.84 22.34
N ARG A 109 15.24 3.20 23.25
CA ARG A 109 15.08 1.73 23.27
C ARG A 109 14.39 1.15 22.04
N TYR A 110 13.56 1.97 21.33
CA TYR A 110 12.84 1.58 20.14
C TYR A 110 13.59 1.92 18.84
N ARG A 111 14.80 2.48 18.94
CA ARG A 111 15.56 2.95 17.78
C ARG A 111 15.85 1.82 16.79
N THR A 112 16.33 0.68 17.26
CA THR A 112 16.65 -0.46 16.41
C THR A 112 15.41 -0.99 15.70
N ASP A 113 14.31 -1.17 16.42
CA ASP A 113 13.04 -1.63 15.85
C ASP A 113 12.49 -0.64 14.81
N TRP A 114 12.64 0.66 15.08
CA TRP A 114 12.23 1.71 14.17
C TRP A 114 13.08 1.72 12.89
N GLU A 115 14.41 1.65 13.02
CA GLU A 115 15.32 1.58 11.88
C GLU A 115 15.08 0.33 11.04
N GLU A 116 14.82 -0.82 11.67
CA GLU A 116 14.48 -2.05 10.97
C GLU A 116 13.14 -1.96 10.24
N ALA A 117 12.12 -1.42 10.88
CA ALA A 117 10.82 -1.21 10.25
C ALA A 117 10.91 -0.21 9.08
N CYS A 118 11.71 0.86 9.21
CA CYS A 118 11.97 1.79 8.12
C CYS A 118 12.64 1.11 6.92
N LYS A 119 13.61 0.23 7.15
CA LYS A 119 14.29 -0.50 6.07
C LYS A 119 13.35 -1.43 5.30
N LYS A 120 12.38 -2.02 5.99
CA LYS A 120 11.39 -2.94 5.40
C LYS A 120 10.18 -2.23 4.80
N CYS A 121 9.91 -1.00 5.25
CA CYS A 121 8.79 -0.21 4.75
C CYS A 121 9.07 0.29 3.34
N CYS A 122 8.18 -0.04 2.41
CA CYS A 122 8.23 0.50 1.06
C CYS A 122 7.74 1.95 1.06
N LEU A 123 8.67 2.89 1.08
CA LEU A 123 8.36 4.33 1.14
C LEU A 123 7.62 4.84 -0.10
N VAL A 124 7.77 4.13 -1.21
CA VAL A 124 7.15 4.51 -2.49
C VAL A 124 5.70 4.05 -2.58
N MET A 125 5.33 2.98 -1.85
CA MET A 125 3.94 2.59 -1.71
C MET A 125 3.20 3.60 -0.83
N ASN A 126 2.58 4.57 -1.47
CA ASN A 126 2.04 5.76 -0.83
C ASN A 126 0.51 5.77 -0.69
N PHE A 127 -0.16 4.62 -0.86
CA PHE A 127 -1.62 4.54 -0.80
C PHE A 127 -2.12 3.52 0.23
N ARG A 128 -3.36 3.75 0.66
CA ARG A 128 -4.16 2.88 1.52
C ARG A 128 -5.60 2.94 1.03
N SER A 129 -6.31 1.82 1.04
CA SER A 129 -7.73 1.80 0.72
C SER A 129 -8.53 1.14 1.83
N ALA A 130 -9.71 1.68 2.12
CA ALA A 130 -10.68 1.09 3.04
C ALA A 130 -12.03 1.01 2.33
N ILE A 131 -12.59 -0.19 2.28
CA ILE A 131 -13.92 -0.44 1.72
C ILE A 131 -14.89 -0.57 2.87
N ASN A 132 -15.94 0.26 2.89
CA ASN A 132 -17.11 0.02 3.73
C ASN A 132 -18.01 -0.99 2.99
N LEU A 133 -18.16 -2.19 3.56
CA LEU A 133 -18.84 -3.33 2.92
C LEU A 133 -20.36 -3.14 2.86
N GLU A 134 -20.95 -2.43 3.82
CA GLU A 134 -22.38 -2.15 3.87
C GLU A 134 -22.77 -1.08 2.84
N LYS A 135 -21.95 -0.03 2.73
CA LYS A 135 -22.22 1.11 1.84
C LYS A 135 -21.72 0.89 0.42
N ALA A 136 -20.90 -0.13 0.18
CA ALA A 136 -20.17 -0.35 -1.07
C ALA A 136 -19.38 0.88 -1.54
N VAL A 137 -18.71 1.57 -0.60
CA VAL A 137 -17.91 2.77 -0.83
C VAL A 137 -16.48 2.50 -0.41
N ALA A 138 -15.56 2.90 -1.26
CA ALA A 138 -14.12 2.85 -0.99
C ALA A 138 -13.59 4.24 -0.65
N THR A 139 -12.85 4.35 0.46
CA THR A 139 -12.03 5.51 0.80
C THR A 139 -10.60 5.20 0.45
N VAL A 140 -9.98 6.00 -0.40
CA VAL A 140 -8.57 5.88 -0.78
C VAL A 140 -7.79 7.04 -0.19
N GLN A 141 -6.74 6.74 0.55
CA GLN A 141 -5.78 7.70 1.06
C GLN A 141 -4.48 7.60 0.27
N ARG A 142 -3.97 8.72 -0.22
CA ARG A 142 -2.68 8.80 -0.91
C ARG A 142 -1.77 9.80 -0.23
N ARG A 143 -0.51 9.43 -0.10
CA ARG A 143 0.56 10.30 0.39
C ARG A 143 1.34 10.86 -0.79
N GLY A 144 1.74 12.11 -0.67
CA GLY A 144 2.55 12.80 -1.67
C GLY A 144 3.10 14.09 -1.06
N ILE A 145 3.36 15.10 -1.88
CA ILE A 145 3.69 16.45 -1.41
C ILE A 145 2.60 16.94 -0.44
N ARG A 146 1.36 16.62 -0.74
CA ARG A 146 0.22 16.78 0.19
C ARG A 146 -0.47 15.43 0.34
N ASN A 147 -0.91 15.12 1.56
CA ASN A 147 -1.69 13.92 1.85
C ASN A 147 -3.16 14.22 1.55
N TYR A 148 -3.79 13.38 0.74
CA TYR A 148 -5.19 13.55 0.37
C TYR A 148 -5.94 12.22 0.42
N GLN A 149 -7.27 12.32 0.57
CA GLN A 149 -8.18 11.19 0.48
C GLN A 149 -9.40 11.54 -0.35
N TYR A 150 -9.99 10.53 -0.94
CA TYR A 150 -11.24 10.62 -1.68
C TYR A 150 -12.08 9.38 -1.44
N GLU A 151 -13.39 9.53 -1.65
CA GLU A 151 -14.33 8.43 -1.63
C GLU A 151 -14.86 8.18 -3.04
N GLN A 152 -15.05 6.91 -3.37
CA GLN A 152 -15.64 6.48 -4.64
C GLN A 152 -16.53 5.27 -4.41
N PRO A 153 -17.52 5.05 -5.29
CA PRO A 153 -18.25 3.79 -5.30
C PRO A 153 -17.28 2.62 -5.47
N LEU A 154 -17.62 1.49 -4.85
CA LEU A 154 -16.80 0.29 -5.06
C LEU A 154 -16.81 -0.09 -6.54
N PRO A 155 -15.63 -0.30 -7.16
CA PRO A 155 -15.57 -0.68 -8.57
C PRO A 155 -16.35 -1.96 -8.86
N ASN A 156 -17.17 -1.93 -9.88
CA ASN A 156 -17.87 -3.10 -10.37
C ASN A 156 -17.02 -3.78 -11.43
N PHE A 157 -16.22 -4.74 -11.00
CA PHE A 157 -15.34 -5.51 -11.88
C PHE A 157 -16.15 -6.47 -12.76
N LYS A 158 -16.00 -6.35 -14.08
CA LYS A 158 -16.56 -7.31 -15.06
C LYS A 158 -15.52 -8.41 -15.31
N TRP A 159 -15.54 -9.44 -14.46
CA TRP A 159 -14.67 -10.58 -14.65
C TRP A 159 -15.25 -11.58 -15.65
N ASN A 160 -14.40 -12.03 -16.57
CA ASN A 160 -14.66 -13.16 -17.44
C ASN A 160 -13.92 -14.37 -16.86
N LEU A 161 -14.66 -15.38 -16.41
CA LEU A 161 -14.09 -16.63 -15.95
C LEU A 161 -13.56 -17.41 -17.15
N VAL A 162 -12.32 -17.84 -17.10
CA VAL A 162 -11.64 -18.55 -18.19
C VAL A 162 -11.05 -19.86 -17.69
N GLU A 163 -10.78 -20.78 -18.59
CA GLU A 163 -10.12 -22.03 -18.26
C GLU A 163 -8.72 -21.79 -17.68
N GLY A 164 -8.37 -22.55 -16.69
CA GLY A 164 -7.08 -22.54 -16.02
C GLY A 164 -7.20 -22.86 -14.55
N ASP A 165 -6.36 -23.78 -14.11
CA ASP A 165 -6.26 -24.23 -12.72
C ASP A 165 -4.81 -24.12 -12.25
N THR A 166 -4.62 -23.72 -11.00
CA THR A 166 -3.31 -23.68 -10.35
C THR A 166 -3.46 -23.89 -8.84
N LEU A 167 -2.35 -24.10 -8.16
CA LEU A 167 -2.30 -24.18 -6.70
C LEU A 167 -1.53 -22.97 -6.15
N ILE A 168 -2.13 -22.26 -5.21
CA ILE A 168 -1.48 -21.17 -4.47
C ILE A 168 -1.74 -21.38 -2.99
N LEU A 169 -0.69 -21.51 -2.18
CA LEU A 169 -0.78 -21.88 -0.76
C LEU A 169 -1.66 -23.12 -0.55
N ASP A 170 -1.42 -24.17 -1.36
CA ASP A 170 -2.15 -25.44 -1.36
C ASP A 170 -3.67 -25.32 -1.61
N LYS A 171 -4.13 -24.19 -2.15
CA LYS A 171 -5.52 -23.95 -2.50
C LYS A 171 -5.70 -23.99 -4.01
N PRO A 172 -6.65 -24.80 -4.51
CA PRO A 172 -7.02 -24.77 -5.91
C PRO A 172 -7.56 -23.38 -6.29
N CYS A 173 -7.01 -22.80 -7.34
CA CYS A 173 -7.38 -21.49 -7.84
C CYS A 173 -7.82 -21.59 -9.29
N LYS A 174 -8.90 -20.88 -9.62
CA LYS A 174 -9.42 -20.70 -10.97
C LYS A 174 -9.00 -19.36 -11.53
N LYS A 175 -9.03 -19.22 -12.84
CA LYS A 175 -8.58 -18.03 -13.57
C LYS A 175 -9.74 -17.15 -13.99
N ALA A 176 -9.52 -15.85 -13.89
CA ALA A 176 -10.41 -14.82 -14.42
C ALA A 176 -9.59 -13.70 -15.09
N ILE A 177 -10.18 -13.07 -16.10
CA ILE A 177 -9.63 -11.88 -16.76
C ILE A 177 -10.63 -10.73 -16.69
N GLY A 178 -10.15 -9.51 -16.59
CA GLY A 178 -11.02 -8.33 -16.53
C GLY A 178 -10.24 -7.05 -16.71
N SER A 179 -10.96 -5.94 -16.87
CA SER A 179 -10.36 -4.62 -17.06
C SER A 179 -10.76 -3.68 -15.93
N TYR A 180 -9.84 -2.86 -15.50
CA TYR A 180 -10.08 -1.82 -14.49
C TYR A 180 -9.15 -0.63 -14.71
N ALA A 181 -9.72 0.57 -14.65
CA ALA A 181 -8.99 1.84 -14.70
C ALA A 181 -7.94 1.90 -15.83
N GLY A 182 -8.31 1.44 -17.04
CA GLY A 182 -7.45 1.46 -18.22
C GLY A 182 -6.41 0.36 -18.31
N ARG A 183 -6.45 -0.65 -17.42
CA ARG A 183 -5.57 -1.84 -17.46
C ARG A 183 -6.37 -3.12 -17.54
N ASP A 184 -5.81 -4.10 -18.24
CA ASP A 184 -6.31 -5.47 -18.25
C ASP A 184 -5.57 -6.30 -17.20
N TYR A 185 -6.32 -7.11 -16.46
CA TYR A 185 -5.84 -7.90 -15.36
C TYR A 185 -6.14 -9.38 -15.54
N VAL A 186 -5.24 -10.20 -15.02
CA VAL A 186 -5.42 -11.63 -14.82
C VAL A 186 -5.45 -11.90 -13.32
N ALA A 187 -6.51 -12.55 -12.86
CA ALA A 187 -6.70 -12.93 -11.47
C ALA A 187 -6.77 -14.46 -11.33
N TRP A 188 -6.18 -14.98 -10.26
CA TRP A 188 -6.37 -16.35 -9.79
C TRP A 188 -7.01 -16.31 -8.42
N TYR A 189 -8.16 -16.94 -8.25
CA TYR A 189 -8.96 -16.89 -7.04
C TYR A 189 -9.31 -18.28 -6.52
N ALA A 190 -9.36 -18.40 -5.20
CA ALA A 190 -9.68 -19.66 -4.50
C ALA A 190 -11.13 -19.64 -4.01
N GLU A 191 -12.00 -20.44 -4.63
CA GLU A 191 -13.41 -20.60 -4.21
C GLU A 191 -13.52 -21.21 -2.80
N SER A 192 -12.54 -22.05 -2.40
CA SER A 192 -12.47 -22.63 -1.08
C SER A 192 -12.29 -21.60 0.05
N VAL A 193 -11.93 -20.37 -0.28
CA VAL A 193 -11.81 -19.25 0.63
C VAL A 193 -12.94 -18.27 0.31
N ASN A 194 -14.08 -18.44 1.02
CA ASN A 194 -15.30 -17.66 0.78
C ASN A 194 -15.16 -16.20 1.25
N MET A 195 -14.29 -15.46 0.58
CA MET A 195 -14.02 -14.04 0.78
C MET A 195 -13.85 -13.40 -0.62
N PRO A 196 -14.88 -12.74 -1.17
CA PRO A 196 -14.87 -12.20 -2.52
C PRO A 196 -14.06 -10.89 -2.62
N TYR A 197 -12.88 -10.87 -2.02
CA TYR A 197 -12.01 -9.71 -1.91
C TYR A 197 -10.61 -10.02 -2.46
N GLY A 198 -9.84 -8.96 -2.69
CA GLY A 198 -8.46 -9.03 -3.16
C GLY A 198 -7.65 -7.81 -2.71
N PRO A 199 -6.41 -7.67 -3.20
CA PRO A 199 -5.58 -6.51 -2.87
C PRO A 199 -6.21 -5.22 -3.39
N TYR A 200 -5.91 -4.10 -2.75
CA TYR A 200 -6.37 -2.76 -3.07
C TYR A 200 -7.91 -2.65 -3.08
N LEU A 201 -8.53 -2.46 -4.23
CA LEU A 201 -10.00 -2.40 -4.42
C LEU A 201 -10.54 -3.61 -5.19
N PHE A 202 -9.66 -4.54 -5.59
CA PHE A 202 -10.08 -5.69 -6.38
C PHE A 202 -10.95 -6.66 -5.59
N GLY A 203 -11.97 -7.17 -6.24
CA GLY A 203 -12.92 -8.10 -5.65
C GLY A 203 -13.97 -8.57 -6.64
N GLY A 204 -15.07 -9.15 -6.13
CA GLY A 204 -16.22 -9.58 -6.94
C GLY A 204 -16.07 -10.93 -7.64
N LEU A 205 -14.98 -11.68 -7.38
CA LEU A 205 -14.83 -13.08 -7.80
C LEU A 205 -15.45 -14.00 -6.72
N PRO A 206 -15.84 -15.25 -7.09
CA PRO A 206 -16.45 -16.21 -6.15
C PRO A 206 -15.46 -16.79 -5.13
N GLY A 207 -14.55 -15.97 -4.59
CA GLY A 207 -13.52 -16.36 -3.63
C GLY A 207 -12.41 -15.33 -3.53
N LEU A 208 -11.42 -15.63 -2.66
CA LEU A 208 -10.30 -14.74 -2.43
C LEU A 208 -9.37 -14.69 -3.65
N ILE A 209 -9.02 -13.50 -4.09
CA ILE A 209 -7.98 -13.31 -5.12
C ILE A 209 -6.62 -13.63 -4.50
N MET A 210 -6.02 -14.74 -4.96
CA MET A 210 -4.73 -15.25 -4.46
C MET A 210 -3.55 -14.71 -5.25
N TYR A 211 -3.76 -14.42 -6.53
CA TYR A 211 -2.75 -13.84 -7.40
C TYR A 211 -3.43 -12.91 -8.41
N LEU A 212 -2.84 -11.75 -8.62
CA LEU A 212 -3.36 -10.73 -9.52
C LEU A 212 -2.20 -10.02 -10.18
N HIS A 213 -2.29 -9.84 -11.51
CA HIS A 213 -1.35 -8.98 -12.22
C HIS A 213 -2.03 -8.29 -13.40
N ASP A 214 -1.54 -7.12 -13.79
CA ASP A 214 -1.89 -6.55 -15.08
C ASP A 214 -1.16 -7.30 -16.23
N THR A 215 -1.71 -7.25 -17.44
CA THR A 215 -1.20 -8.02 -18.59
C THR A 215 0.26 -7.73 -18.95
N HIS A 216 0.78 -6.57 -18.53
CA HIS A 216 2.18 -6.17 -18.73
C HIS A 216 3.07 -6.43 -17.51
N TYR A 217 2.54 -7.05 -16.43
CA TYR A 217 3.25 -7.32 -15.19
C TYR A 217 3.82 -6.08 -14.49
N ASN A 218 3.24 -4.89 -14.75
CA ASN A 218 3.64 -3.68 -14.03
C ASN A 218 3.26 -3.76 -12.55
N TRP A 219 2.15 -4.45 -12.25
CA TRP A 219 1.63 -4.66 -10.90
C TRP A 219 1.35 -6.14 -10.70
N VAL A 220 2.01 -6.75 -9.74
CA VAL A 220 1.88 -8.18 -9.43
C VAL A 220 1.65 -8.35 -7.93
N PHE A 221 0.50 -8.89 -7.58
CA PHE A 221 0.12 -9.20 -6.20
C PHE A 221 0.10 -10.71 -6.01
N THR A 222 0.88 -11.23 -5.09
CA THR A 222 0.94 -12.66 -4.78
C THR A 222 0.58 -12.87 -3.31
N CYS A 223 -0.52 -13.57 -3.05
CA CYS A 223 -0.88 -13.97 -1.68
C CYS A 223 0.20 -14.90 -1.13
N ASN A 224 0.77 -14.54 0.01
CA ASN A 224 1.82 -15.29 0.68
C ASN A 224 1.45 -15.70 2.13
N GLY A 225 0.23 -15.39 2.57
CA GLY A 225 -0.27 -15.83 3.87
C GLY A 225 -1.72 -15.43 4.12
N ILE A 226 -2.42 -16.24 4.92
CA ILE A 226 -3.76 -15.95 5.43
C ILE A 226 -3.74 -16.27 6.92
N GLU A 227 -4.01 -15.29 7.74
CA GLU A 227 -3.94 -15.39 9.21
C GLU A 227 -5.25 -14.98 9.86
N LYS A 228 -5.70 -15.74 10.83
CA LYS A 228 -6.75 -15.28 11.75
C LYS A 228 -6.15 -14.31 12.76
N ALA A 229 -6.82 -13.19 13.00
CA ALA A 229 -6.42 -12.26 14.04
C ALA A 229 -6.67 -12.86 15.43
N THR A 230 -5.60 -13.18 16.15
CA THR A 230 -5.64 -13.69 17.53
C THR A 230 -5.59 -12.58 18.58
N LYS A 231 -5.28 -11.36 18.17
CA LYS A 231 -5.23 -10.13 18.98
C LYS A 231 -5.98 -9.03 18.25
N LEU A 232 -6.37 -7.99 18.99
CA LEU A 232 -6.97 -6.80 18.37
C LEU A 232 -6.01 -6.20 17.34
N ARG A 233 -6.42 -6.24 16.07
CA ARG A 233 -5.70 -5.65 14.93
C ARG A 233 -6.54 -4.51 14.38
N SER A 234 -6.29 -3.30 14.88
CA SER A 234 -7.06 -2.12 14.51
C SER A 234 -6.97 -1.82 13.01
N MET A 235 -8.11 -1.56 12.40
CA MET A 235 -8.28 -1.07 11.04
C MET A 235 -8.56 0.43 11.12
N TYR A 236 -7.75 1.26 10.47
CA TYR A 236 -7.85 2.71 10.61
C TYR A 236 -7.45 3.46 9.35
N LEU A 237 -7.99 4.65 9.19
CA LEU A 237 -7.53 5.68 8.28
C LEU A 237 -6.78 6.77 9.07
N TYR A 238 -5.92 7.50 8.38
CA TYR A 238 -5.26 8.68 8.97
C TYR A 238 -6.21 9.88 8.96
N LYS A 239 -6.23 10.67 10.05
CA LYS A 239 -7.11 11.84 10.15
C LYS A 239 -6.62 13.06 9.37
N ASN A 240 -5.30 13.20 9.20
CA ASN A 240 -4.69 14.40 8.63
C ASN A 240 -4.52 14.30 7.11
N PHE A 241 -5.61 13.97 6.42
CA PHE A 241 -5.68 13.90 4.97
C PHE A 241 -6.74 14.89 4.48
N MET A 242 -6.42 15.64 3.42
CA MET A 242 -7.37 16.54 2.79
C MET A 242 -8.39 15.74 2.00
N ASN A 243 -9.66 16.04 2.19
CA ASN A 243 -10.72 15.46 1.37
C ASN A 243 -10.69 16.09 -0.02
N LEU A 244 -10.70 15.25 -1.05
CA LEU A 244 -10.88 15.65 -2.43
C LEU A 244 -12.27 15.19 -2.89
N ALA A 245 -12.96 16.02 -3.65
CA ALA A 245 -14.12 15.60 -4.41
C ALA A 245 -13.62 14.98 -5.72
N ILE A 246 -14.20 13.84 -6.10
CA ILE A 246 -14.02 13.23 -7.42
C ILE A 246 -15.27 13.53 -8.22
N ASP A 247 -15.13 14.20 -9.36
CA ASP A 247 -16.18 14.36 -10.35
C ASP A 247 -15.95 13.42 -11.54
N GLU A 248 -16.85 13.47 -12.52
CA GLU A 248 -16.77 12.69 -13.76
C GLU A 248 -15.52 13.01 -14.62
N TRP A 249 -14.78 14.07 -14.29
CA TRP A 249 -13.59 14.56 -14.99
C TRP A 249 -12.29 14.35 -14.19
N GLY A 250 -12.37 13.76 -12.99
CA GLY A 250 -11.23 13.47 -12.12
C GLY A 250 -11.30 14.15 -10.76
N VAL A 251 -10.16 14.16 -10.05
CA VAL A 251 -10.05 14.65 -8.68
C VAL A 251 -9.98 16.18 -8.66
N GLU A 252 -10.93 16.84 -8.00
CA GLU A 252 -10.88 18.28 -7.71
C GLU A 252 -10.32 18.56 -6.30
N VAL A 253 -9.39 19.50 -6.21
CA VAL A 253 -8.87 20.03 -4.95
C VAL A 253 -9.50 21.40 -4.70
N ASN A 254 -10.41 21.50 -3.72
CA ASN A 254 -11.07 22.76 -3.34
C ASN A 254 -11.70 23.53 -4.52
N GLY A 255 -12.38 22.84 -5.45
CA GLY A 255 -13.02 23.44 -6.61
C GLY A 255 -12.05 23.94 -7.69
N LYS A 256 -10.78 23.57 -7.61
CA LYS A 256 -9.79 23.81 -8.67
C LYS A 256 -9.26 22.48 -9.17
N LYS A 257 -9.32 22.24 -10.48
CA LYS A 257 -8.59 21.14 -11.10
C LYS A 257 -7.13 21.29 -10.74
N PRO A 258 -6.41 20.22 -10.36
CA PRO A 258 -4.98 20.28 -10.20
C PRO A 258 -4.40 20.82 -11.50
N GLU A 259 -3.71 21.95 -11.46
CA GLU A 259 -2.98 22.42 -12.62
C GLU A 259 -2.09 21.28 -13.12
N ALA A 260 -2.09 21.06 -14.44
CA ALA A 260 -1.38 19.97 -15.12
C ALA A 260 0.16 20.03 -15.00
N ASN A 261 0.68 20.62 -13.94
CA ASN A 261 2.10 20.77 -13.59
C ASN A 261 2.58 19.73 -12.58
N TYR A 262 1.95 18.54 -12.52
CA TYR A 262 2.69 17.40 -12.01
C TYR A 262 3.81 17.08 -13.00
N PRO A 263 5.06 16.93 -12.53
CA PRO A 263 6.12 16.49 -13.41
C PRO A 263 5.60 15.24 -14.10
N GLN A 264 5.62 15.24 -15.44
CA GLN A 264 5.30 14.08 -16.27
C GLN A 264 6.46 13.06 -16.16
N SER A 265 6.79 12.68 -14.93
CA SER A 265 7.51 11.43 -14.72
C SER A 265 6.55 10.34 -15.16
N PRO A 266 6.98 9.35 -15.95
CA PRO A 266 6.16 8.21 -16.31
C PRO A 266 5.81 7.44 -15.03
N CYS A 267 4.82 7.95 -14.31
CA CYS A 267 4.34 7.34 -13.07
C CYS A 267 3.44 6.19 -13.49
N ASN A 268 3.92 4.98 -13.27
CA ASN A 268 3.18 3.76 -13.56
C ASN A 268 2.11 3.56 -12.48
N MET A 269 1.02 4.32 -12.56
CA MET A 269 -0.06 4.27 -11.57
C MET A 269 -0.86 2.98 -11.71
N LEU A 270 -1.35 2.44 -10.59
CA LEU A 270 -2.24 1.28 -10.57
C LEU A 270 -3.55 1.57 -11.32
N GLU A 271 -4.00 2.82 -11.26
CA GLU A 271 -5.13 3.37 -12.01
C GLU A 271 -4.59 4.35 -13.04
N LEU A 272 -4.82 4.08 -14.34
CA LEU A 272 -4.41 4.93 -15.46
C LEU A 272 -5.46 5.98 -15.82
N GLN A 273 -6.71 5.78 -15.42
CA GLN A 273 -7.84 6.67 -15.65
C GLN A 273 -8.41 7.13 -14.31
N TRP A 274 -8.61 8.42 -14.19
CA TRP A 274 -9.27 9.12 -13.10
C TRP A 274 -10.58 9.69 -13.61
#